data_5b35e32cd47d6e10388ea8e5a54a4cbe
#
_entry.id   5b35e32cd47d6e10388ea8e5a54a4cbe
#
_cell.length_a   1.000
_cell.length_b   1.000
_cell.length_c   1.000
_cell.angle_alpha   90.00
_cell.angle_beta   90.00
_cell.angle_gamma   90.00
#
_symmetry.space_group_name_H-M   'P 1'
#
loop_
_entity.id
_entity.type
_entity.pdbx_description
1 polymer ?
#
loop_
_entity_poly.entity_id
_entity_poly.type
_entity_poly.pdbx_seq_one_letter_code
_entity_poly.pdbx_strand_id
1 'polypeptide(L)'
;AVVQTNSGIEQNAWGSAPIEEKSRPQWVWFVVGLILFPIVIGIISASLAFMSELQTENFSSEAQKMEDIQLGGETFSLHEFSMPSHFKNHYDTHEYWDLNVESVTNYENWYAGIHGDMDEGDGDFGFGTEVDDSGSTWTKTNAYGGEGNLTVYLQVEGNTIRVASPQNLNAPNYVNYYYYDDSSFFTLESASILLWPVSVIAGVVWGFATNRRAFSYGVMIWGSVVLFVTALILAIMILL
;
A
#
# COMPACT_ATOMS: atom_id res chain seq x y z
N ALA A 1 -92.31 13.51 8.37
CA ALA A 1 -91.41 14.70 8.30
C ALA A 1 -90.00 14.23 8.75
N VAL A 2 -89.08 14.20 7.87
CA VAL A 2 -87.67 13.86 8.13
C VAL A 2 -86.93 15.20 8.19
N VAL A 3 -86.48 15.59 9.36
CA VAL A 3 -85.64 16.78 9.51
C VAL A 3 -84.21 16.36 9.21
N GLN A 4 -83.69 16.80 8.05
CA GLN A 4 -82.23 16.73 7.75
C GLN A 4 -81.54 17.88 8.52
N THR A 5 -80.81 17.53 9.57
CA THR A 5 -79.86 18.41 10.18
C THR A 5 -78.59 18.49 9.33
N ASN A 6 -78.45 19.60 8.67
CA ASN A 6 -77.24 19.95 7.90
C ASN A 6 -76.20 20.41 8.90
N SER A 7 -75.31 19.51 9.31
CA SER A 7 -74.09 19.87 10.07
C SER A 7 -73.15 20.58 9.15
N GLY A 8 -73.14 21.90 9.17
CA GLY A 8 -72.15 22.73 8.56
C GLY A 8 -70.73 22.39 9.05
N ILE A 9 -69.97 21.85 8.20
CA ILE A 9 -68.53 21.79 8.41
C ILE A 9 -68.02 23.21 8.28
N GLU A 10 -67.72 23.87 9.42
CA GLU A 10 -66.90 25.07 9.38
C GLU A 10 -65.54 24.72 8.78
N GLN A 11 -65.41 25.03 7.50
CA GLN A 11 -64.10 25.09 6.88
C GLN A 11 -63.33 26.21 7.54
N ASN A 12 -62.35 25.85 8.36
CA ASN A 12 -61.39 26.80 8.89
C ASN A 12 -60.72 27.53 7.71
N ALA A 13 -61.04 28.81 7.57
CA ALA A 13 -60.52 29.71 6.52
C ALA A 13 -59.00 29.96 6.60
N TRP A 14 -58.34 29.27 7.46
CA TRP A 14 -56.90 29.24 7.61
C TRP A 14 -56.33 27.86 7.22
N GLY A 15 -56.75 27.39 6.08
CA GLY A 15 -56.04 26.31 5.41
C GLY A 15 -54.59 26.78 5.18
N SER A 16 -53.69 26.35 6.05
CA SER A 16 -52.27 26.45 5.77
C SER A 16 -52.08 25.84 4.40
N ALA A 17 -51.78 26.70 3.40
CA ALA A 17 -51.35 26.21 2.09
C ALA A 17 -50.29 25.14 2.34
N PRO A 18 -50.38 23.96 1.69
CA PRO A 18 -49.35 22.96 1.85
C PRO A 18 -48.05 23.68 1.52
N ILE A 19 -47.11 23.67 2.47
CA ILE A 19 -45.78 24.17 2.25
C ILE A 19 -45.28 23.33 1.09
N GLU A 20 -45.26 23.89 -0.12
CA GLU A 20 -44.66 23.28 -1.30
C GLU A 20 -43.21 23.07 -0.91
N GLU A 21 -42.90 21.86 -0.49
CA GLU A 21 -41.54 21.43 -0.23
C GLU A 21 -40.83 21.56 -1.59
N LYS A 22 -40.11 22.68 -1.73
CA LYS A 22 -39.42 23.06 -2.97
C LYS A 22 -38.48 21.93 -3.33
N SER A 23 -38.99 20.95 -4.09
CA SER A 23 -38.26 19.78 -4.50
C SER A 23 -36.97 20.26 -5.18
N ARG A 24 -35.83 19.90 -4.59
CA ARG A 24 -34.54 20.24 -5.21
C ARG A 24 -34.56 19.71 -6.64
N PRO A 25 -34.09 20.52 -7.63
CA PRO A 25 -34.18 20.14 -9.03
C PRO A 25 -33.47 18.81 -9.24
N GLN A 26 -34.12 17.88 -9.93
CA GLN A 26 -33.62 16.51 -10.11
C GLN A 26 -32.23 16.45 -10.76
N TRP A 27 -31.87 17.44 -11.59
CA TRP A 27 -30.57 17.53 -12.20
C TRP A 27 -29.42 17.67 -11.18
N VAL A 28 -29.66 18.29 -10.02
CA VAL A 28 -28.64 18.41 -8.95
C VAL A 28 -28.26 17.02 -8.45
N TRP A 29 -29.23 16.14 -8.25
CA TRP A 29 -28.97 14.76 -7.82
C TRP A 29 -28.25 13.96 -8.91
N PHE A 30 -28.50 14.24 -10.18
CA PHE A 30 -27.75 13.63 -11.28
C PHE A 30 -26.29 14.04 -11.25
N VAL A 31 -26.00 15.33 -11.08
CA VAL A 31 -24.62 15.83 -10.98
C VAL A 31 -23.90 15.28 -9.74
N VAL A 32 -24.61 15.18 -8.60
CA VAL A 32 -24.07 14.57 -7.39
C VAL A 32 -23.67 13.11 -7.64
N GLY A 33 -24.51 12.32 -8.31
CA GLY A 33 -24.20 10.91 -8.63
C GLY A 33 -23.12 10.75 -9.68
N LEU A 34 -23.04 11.66 -10.65
CA LEU A 34 -22.10 11.58 -11.77
C LEU A 34 -20.70 12.10 -11.40
N ILE A 35 -20.60 13.13 -10.57
CA ILE A 35 -19.36 13.85 -10.33
C ILE A 35 -18.93 13.73 -8.86
N LEU A 36 -19.79 14.16 -7.92
CA LEU A 36 -19.39 14.25 -6.51
C LEU A 36 -19.19 12.87 -5.89
N PHE A 37 -20.08 11.93 -6.16
CA PHE A 37 -20.00 10.58 -5.63
C PHE A 37 -18.70 9.88 -6.05
N PRO A 38 -18.30 9.82 -7.36
CA PRO A 38 -17.02 9.24 -7.76
C PRO A 38 -15.80 9.94 -7.13
N ILE A 39 -15.83 11.25 -6.99
CA ILE A 39 -14.71 11.98 -6.35
C ILE A 39 -14.55 11.53 -4.89
N VAL A 40 -15.64 11.44 -4.14
CA VAL A 40 -15.59 11.00 -2.74
C VAL A 40 -15.07 9.56 -2.63
N ILE A 41 -15.60 8.66 -3.46
CA ILE A 41 -15.13 7.26 -3.49
C ILE A 41 -13.65 7.19 -3.90
N GLY A 42 -13.23 7.97 -4.89
CA GLY A 42 -11.83 8.05 -5.32
C GLY A 42 -10.88 8.51 -4.21
N ILE A 43 -11.27 9.54 -3.45
CA ILE A 43 -10.48 10.01 -2.30
C ILE A 43 -10.36 8.92 -1.24
N ILE A 44 -11.47 8.23 -0.90
CA ILE A 44 -11.45 7.15 0.10
C ILE A 44 -10.59 6.00 -0.40
N SER A 45 -10.75 5.57 -1.66
CA SER A 45 -9.95 4.50 -2.27
C SER A 45 -8.46 4.83 -2.28
N ALA A 46 -8.10 6.06 -2.71
CA ALA A 46 -6.71 6.51 -2.69
C ALA A 46 -6.12 6.57 -1.27
N SER A 47 -6.92 7.00 -0.29
CA SER A 47 -6.49 7.01 1.12
C SER A 47 -6.25 5.61 1.66
N LEU A 48 -7.10 4.64 1.31
CA LEU A 48 -6.91 3.23 1.70
C LEU A 48 -5.67 2.64 1.03
N ALA A 49 -5.49 2.90 -0.27
CA ALA A 49 -4.30 2.44 -1.00
C ALA A 49 -3.01 3.05 -0.41
N PHE A 50 -3.02 4.34 -0.07
CA PHE A 50 -1.87 4.99 0.57
C PHE A 50 -1.56 4.40 1.96
N MET A 51 -2.59 4.01 2.72
CA MET A 51 -2.41 3.35 4.02
C MET A 51 -1.93 1.88 3.91
N SER A 52 -2.04 1.28 2.73
CA SER A 52 -1.54 -0.08 2.44
C SER A 52 -0.11 -0.09 1.90
N GLU A 53 0.55 1.08 1.83
CA GLU A 53 1.95 1.13 1.39
C GLU A 53 2.84 0.25 2.27
N LEU A 54 3.90 -0.25 1.64
CA LEU A 54 4.99 -0.99 2.27
C LEU A 54 5.31 -0.46 3.66
N GLN A 55 5.26 -1.32 4.64
CA GLN A 55 5.79 -0.99 5.95
C GLN A 55 7.31 -0.83 5.81
N THR A 56 7.80 0.34 6.15
CA THR A 56 9.22 0.66 6.09
C THR A 56 9.73 0.95 7.48
N GLU A 57 10.69 0.18 7.91
CA GLU A 57 11.41 0.45 9.13
C GLU A 57 12.82 0.95 8.79
N ASN A 58 13.11 2.19 9.12
CA ASN A 58 14.41 2.81 8.91
C ASN A 58 15.19 2.77 10.21
N PHE A 59 16.33 2.12 10.20
CA PHE A 59 17.23 2.06 11.34
C PHE A 59 18.48 2.88 11.03
N SER A 60 18.58 4.05 11.64
CA SER A 60 19.83 4.78 11.67
C SER A 60 20.52 4.44 13.00
N SER A 61 21.42 3.50 12.99
CA SER A 61 22.29 3.25 14.12
C SER A 61 23.75 3.34 13.66
N GLU A 62 24.62 3.81 14.54
CA GLU A 62 26.06 3.65 14.28
C GLU A 62 26.37 2.17 14.21
N ALA A 63 26.83 1.72 13.05
CA ALA A 63 27.31 0.38 12.87
C ALA A 63 28.50 0.15 13.80
N GLN A 64 28.46 -0.90 14.58
CA GLN A 64 29.62 -1.29 15.37
C GLN A 64 30.66 -1.94 14.46
N LYS A 65 31.85 -1.34 14.36
CA LYS A 65 32.95 -1.96 13.62
C LYS A 65 33.46 -3.18 14.39
N MET A 66 33.49 -4.31 13.69
CA MET A 66 34.02 -5.60 14.20
C MET A 66 35.43 -5.87 13.63
N GLU A 67 36.01 -7.01 13.96
CA GLU A 67 37.24 -7.49 13.32
C GLU A 67 36.99 -7.82 11.85
N ASP A 68 37.95 -7.47 11.00
CA ASP A 68 37.87 -7.74 9.55
C ASP A 68 37.74 -9.25 9.30
N ILE A 69 36.99 -9.62 8.26
CA ILE A 69 36.69 -11.00 7.92
C ILE A 69 37.27 -11.38 6.55
N GLN A 70 37.57 -12.65 6.36
CA GLN A 70 38.02 -13.21 5.09
C GLN A 70 36.83 -13.93 4.40
N LEU A 71 36.50 -13.53 3.19
CA LEU A 71 35.46 -14.14 2.37
C LEU A 71 35.97 -14.29 0.94
N GLY A 72 35.88 -15.50 0.38
CA GLY A 72 36.37 -15.76 -1.00
C GLY A 72 37.84 -15.47 -1.20
N GLY A 73 38.67 -15.44 -0.12
CA GLY A 73 40.09 -15.13 -0.17
C GLY A 73 40.44 -13.63 -0.16
N GLU A 74 39.44 -12.77 0.02
CA GLU A 74 39.62 -11.33 0.15
C GLU A 74 39.25 -10.87 1.57
N THR A 75 39.82 -9.73 2.00
CA THR A 75 39.57 -9.16 3.34
C THR A 75 38.54 -8.05 3.26
N PHE A 76 37.51 -8.16 4.10
CA PHE A 76 36.39 -7.21 4.19
C PHE A 76 36.35 -6.55 5.57
N SER A 77 35.96 -5.29 5.60
CA SER A 77 35.61 -4.59 6.84
C SER A 77 34.23 -5.03 7.32
N LEU A 78 34.16 -5.56 8.54
CA LEU A 78 32.93 -6.06 9.12
C LEU A 78 32.26 -5.00 9.99
N HIS A 79 30.97 -4.79 9.76
CA HIS A 79 30.12 -3.90 10.53
C HIS A 79 28.87 -4.64 11.01
N GLU A 80 28.46 -4.37 12.25
CA GLU A 80 27.30 -5.02 12.86
C GLU A 80 26.26 -3.99 13.29
N PHE A 81 25.01 -4.24 12.96
CA PHE A 81 23.83 -3.48 13.37
C PHE A 81 22.99 -4.31 14.30
N SER A 82 22.64 -3.75 15.48
CA SER A 82 21.68 -4.36 16.39
C SER A 82 20.29 -3.87 16.08
N MET A 83 19.41 -4.77 15.67
CA MET A 83 18.04 -4.50 15.31
C MET A 83 17.11 -4.57 16.53
N PRO A 84 15.97 -3.87 16.52
CA PRO A 84 14.95 -4.01 17.54
C PRO A 84 14.47 -5.46 17.68
N SER A 85 13.98 -5.81 18.89
CA SER A 85 13.59 -7.20 19.21
C SER A 85 12.46 -7.76 18.34
N HIS A 86 11.64 -6.89 17.73
CA HIS A 86 10.56 -7.29 16.83
C HIS A 86 11.05 -7.63 15.40
N PHE A 87 12.25 -7.20 15.01
CA PHE A 87 12.80 -7.44 13.67
C PHE A 87 12.82 -8.92 13.30
N LYS A 88 13.32 -9.79 14.21
CA LYS A 88 13.38 -11.22 13.94
C LYS A 88 12.01 -11.82 13.59
N ASN A 89 10.98 -11.40 14.29
CA ASN A 89 9.63 -11.94 14.05
C ASN A 89 9.14 -11.52 12.66
N HIS A 90 9.45 -10.30 12.22
CA HIS A 90 9.08 -9.81 10.90
C HIS A 90 9.88 -10.52 9.80
N TYR A 91 11.19 -10.62 9.95
CA TYR A 91 12.07 -11.27 8.98
C TYR A 91 11.75 -12.75 8.76
N ASP A 92 11.35 -13.48 9.81
CA ASP A 92 11.03 -14.91 9.75
C ASP A 92 9.58 -15.19 9.26
N THR A 93 8.71 -14.17 9.17
CA THR A 93 7.25 -14.38 8.95
C THR A 93 6.69 -13.70 7.71
N HIS A 94 7.41 -12.75 7.12
CA HIS A 94 6.94 -12.04 5.93
C HIS A 94 7.29 -12.78 4.66
N GLU A 95 6.31 -12.92 3.79
CA GLU A 95 6.43 -13.58 2.49
C GLU A 95 7.39 -12.80 1.58
N TYR A 96 7.24 -11.47 1.56
CA TYR A 96 8.10 -10.57 0.79
C TYR A 96 8.77 -9.56 1.70
N TRP A 97 10.08 -9.44 1.59
CA TRP A 97 10.86 -8.45 2.31
C TRP A 97 12.10 -8.02 1.53
N ASP A 98 12.47 -6.76 1.73
CA ASP A 98 13.70 -6.16 1.23
C ASP A 98 14.51 -5.60 2.39
N LEU A 99 15.77 -5.99 2.46
CA LEU A 99 16.74 -5.45 3.38
C LEU A 99 17.81 -4.69 2.62
N ASN A 100 17.86 -3.38 2.81
CA ASN A 100 18.84 -2.51 2.20
C ASN A 100 19.76 -1.91 3.25
N VAL A 101 21.05 -1.99 2.99
CA VAL A 101 22.09 -1.35 3.79
C VAL A 101 22.70 -0.24 2.99
N GLU A 102 22.86 0.91 3.61
CA GLU A 102 23.32 2.14 2.94
C GLU A 102 24.43 2.81 3.71
N SER A 103 25.32 3.44 2.97
CA SER A 103 26.22 4.46 3.50
C SER A 103 25.86 5.80 2.90
N VAL A 104 25.32 6.69 3.71
CA VAL A 104 24.96 8.05 3.32
C VAL A 104 25.98 9.01 3.91
N THR A 105 26.89 9.48 3.08
CA THR A 105 27.90 10.48 3.45
C THR A 105 27.81 11.69 2.52
N ASN A 106 28.48 12.78 2.85
CA ASN A 106 28.42 13.98 2.01
C ASN A 106 29.10 13.84 0.64
N TYR A 107 29.86 12.77 0.38
CA TYR A 107 30.71 12.65 -0.79
C TYR A 107 30.53 11.37 -1.59
N GLU A 108 30.21 10.25 -0.95
CA GLU A 108 30.05 8.97 -1.61
C GLU A 108 28.94 8.18 -0.92
N ASN A 109 27.90 7.93 -1.66
CA ASN A 109 26.77 7.12 -1.18
C ASN A 109 26.80 5.77 -1.91
N TRP A 110 26.63 4.72 -1.16
CA TRP A 110 26.40 3.39 -1.74
C TRP A 110 25.26 2.71 -1.01
N TYR A 111 24.60 1.80 -1.70
CA TYR A 111 23.59 0.92 -1.13
C TYR A 111 23.80 -0.50 -1.63
N ALA A 112 23.47 -1.49 -0.79
CA ALA A 112 23.46 -2.90 -1.12
C ALA A 112 22.22 -3.52 -0.47
N GLY A 113 21.55 -4.43 -1.15
CA GLY A 113 20.32 -5.02 -0.65
C GLY A 113 20.23 -6.51 -0.96
N ILE A 114 19.45 -7.17 -0.14
CA ILE A 114 18.96 -8.53 -0.35
C ILE A 114 17.45 -8.51 -0.18
N HIS A 115 16.76 -9.38 -0.88
CA HIS A 115 15.32 -9.55 -0.73
C HIS A 115 14.98 -11.04 -0.62
N GLY A 116 13.89 -11.34 0.02
CA GLY A 116 13.40 -12.69 0.20
C GLY A 116 11.99 -12.84 -0.30
N ASP A 117 11.71 -14.03 -0.83
CA ASP A 117 10.40 -14.51 -1.22
C ASP A 117 10.26 -15.93 -0.67
N MET A 118 9.36 -16.12 0.30
CA MET A 118 9.17 -17.43 0.94
C MET A 118 8.55 -18.47 0.00
N ASP A 119 7.81 -18.04 -1.04
CA ASP A 119 7.14 -18.96 -1.95
C ASP A 119 8.11 -19.66 -2.93
N GLU A 120 9.25 -19.07 -3.23
CA GLU A 120 10.23 -19.65 -4.14
C GLU A 120 11.27 -20.56 -3.44
N GLY A 121 11.25 -20.67 -2.13
CA GLY A 121 12.08 -21.60 -1.34
C GLY A 121 13.58 -21.30 -1.33
N ASP A 122 13.99 -20.30 -2.06
CA ASP A 122 15.35 -19.78 -2.14
C ASP A 122 15.35 -18.29 -1.77
N GLY A 123 15.17 -18.01 -0.48
CA GLY A 123 15.04 -16.66 0.09
C GLY A 123 16.22 -15.72 -0.09
N ASP A 124 17.08 -15.94 -1.09
CA ASP A 124 18.28 -15.13 -1.28
C ASP A 124 18.41 -14.72 -2.74
N PHE A 125 17.77 -13.61 -3.12
CA PHE A 125 18.18 -12.92 -4.33
C PHE A 125 19.43 -12.06 -4.09
N GLY A 126 20.48 -12.73 -3.62
CA GLY A 126 21.85 -12.28 -3.78
C GLY A 126 22.47 -12.97 -4.98
N PHE A 127 23.63 -12.52 -5.39
CA PHE A 127 24.41 -13.16 -6.45
C PHE A 127 25.08 -14.47 -5.99
N GLY A 128 24.53 -15.14 -4.98
CA GLY A 128 25.02 -16.38 -4.38
C GLY A 128 25.39 -16.22 -2.90
N THR A 129 25.85 -17.32 -2.33
CA THR A 129 26.30 -17.39 -0.93
C THR A 129 27.77 -17.72 -0.84
N GLU A 130 28.43 -17.25 0.20
CA GLU A 130 29.81 -17.57 0.55
C GLU A 130 29.86 -18.03 2.00
N VAL A 131 30.82 -18.90 2.33
CA VAL A 131 30.98 -19.42 3.69
C VAL A 131 32.31 -18.92 4.22
N ASP A 132 32.29 -18.35 5.42
CA ASP A 132 33.50 -17.91 6.12
C ASP A 132 34.25 -19.06 6.80
N ASP A 133 35.42 -18.76 7.36
CA ASP A 133 36.27 -19.73 8.06
C ASP A 133 35.58 -20.31 9.31
N SER A 134 34.55 -19.65 9.85
CA SER A 134 33.74 -20.13 10.97
C SER A 134 32.63 -21.10 10.56
N GLY A 135 32.36 -21.23 9.27
CA GLY A 135 31.26 -21.99 8.70
C GLY A 135 29.94 -21.20 8.62
N SER A 136 29.98 -19.89 8.83
CA SER A 136 28.80 -19.02 8.70
C SER A 136 28.54 -18.66 7.23
N THR A 137 27.27 -18.71 6.81
CA THR A 137 26.85 -18.38 5.45
C THR A 137 26.57 -16.90 5.30
N TRP A 138 27.07 -16.33 4.22
CA TRP A 138 26.92 -14.92 3.87
C TRP A 138 26.26 -14.78 2.51
N THR A 139 25.29 -13.91 2.40
CA THR A 139 24.63 -13.60 1.12
C THR A 139 25.41 -12.54 0.38
N LYS A 140 25.85 -12.88 -0.84
CA LYS A 140 26.61 -12.01 -1.70
C LYS A 140 25.67 -11.07 -2.47
N THR A 141 25.96 -9.77 -2.45
CA THR A 141 25.23 -8.75 -3.22
C THR A 141 26.21 -7.72 -3.80
N ASN A 142 25.71 -6.85 -4.68
CA ASN A 142 26.51 -5.75 -5.21
C ASN A 142 26.15 -4.44 -4.51
N ALA A 143 27.17 -3.65 -4.19
CA ALA A 143 26.99 -2.27 -3.83
C ALA A 143 26.81 -1.42 -5.09
N TYR A 144 25.75 -0.62 -5.09
CA TYR A 144 25.44 0.36 -6.13
C TYR A 144 25.74 1.76 -5.61
N GLY A 145 26.35 2.57 -6.44
CA GLY A 145 26.87 3.89 -6.06
C GLY A 145 28.39 3.84 -5.83
N GLY A 146 29.06 4.96 -5.90
CA GLY A 146 30.52 5.01 -5.85
C GLY A 146 31.23 4.57 -7.14
N GLU A 147 32.51 4.23 -7.05
CA GLU A 147 33.32 3.82 -8.18
C GLU A 147 33.16 2.32 -8.52
N GLY A 148 32.07 1.96 -9.20
CA GLY A 148 31.88 0.62 -9.76
C GLY A 148 31.03 -0.35 -8.93
N ASN A 149 30.75 -1.54 -9.49
CA ASN A 149 30.03 -2.61 -8.80
C ASN A 149 31.00 -3.35 -7.88
N LEU A 150 30.93 -3.05 -6.57
CA LEU A 150 31.74 -3.72 -5.56
C LEU A 150 30.89 -4.80 -4.87
N THR A 151 31.51 -5.93 -4.55
CA THR A 151 30.84 -7.00 -3.81
C THR A 151 30.74 -6.64 -2.34
N VAL A 152 29.55 -6.81 -1.76
CA VAL A 152 29.24 -6.69 -0.36
C VAL A 152 28.59 -8.00 0.09
N TYR A 153 28.82 -8.41 1.32
CA TYR A 153 28.19 -9.59 1.89
C TYR A 153 27.34 -9.18 3.07
N LEU A 154 26.13 -9.75 3.13
CA LEU A 154 25.17 -9.52 4.18
C LEU A 154 24.87 -10.83 4.91
N GLN A 155 24.71 -10.74 6.23
CA GLN A 155 24.28 -11.85 7.07
C GLN A 155 23.23 -11.34 8.05
N VAL A 156 22.12 -12.05 8.13
CA VAL A 156 21.07 -11.78 9.12
C VAL A 156 21.04 -12.95 10.11
N GLU A 157 21.28 -12.64 11.38
CA GLU A 157 21.26 -13.63 12.44
C GLU A 157 20.46 -13.10 13.64
N GLY A 158 19.25 -13.61 13.81
CA GLY A 158 18.34 -13.13 14.85
C GLY A 158 18.02 -11.64 14.69
N ASN A 159 18.40 -10.82 15.66
CA ASN A 159 18.22 -9.37 15.62
C ASN A 159 19.50 -8.62 15.22
N THR A 160 20.40 -9.28 14.54
CA THR A 160 21.68 -8.70 14.14
C THR A 160 21.84 -8.78 12.64
N ILE A 161 22.21 -7.67 12.01
CA ILE A 161 22.60 -7.60 10.64
C ILE A 161 24.09 -7.33 10.58
N ARG A 162 24.82 -8.21 9.90
CA ARG A 162 26.25 -8.05 9.66
C ARG A 162 26.50 -7.72 8.20
N VAL A 163 27.38 -6.76 7.99
CA VAL A 163 27.73 -6.24 6.66
C VAL A 163 29.24 -6.32 6.50
N ALA A 164 29.69 -7.14 5.55
CA ALA A 164 31.09 -7.19 5.16
C ALA A 164 31.28 -6.42 3.85
N SER A 165 31.94 -5.28 3.93
CA SER A 165 32.17 -4.36 2.81
C SER A 165 33.66 -4.25 2.49
N PRO A 166 34.05 -4.03 1.21
CA PRO A 166 35.42 -3.75 0.83
C PRO A 166 36.01 -2.57 1.64
N GLN A 167 37.28 -2.63 1.98
CA GLN A 167 37.93 -1.62 2.82
C GLN A 167 37.97 -0.21 2.21
N ASN A 168 37.76 -0.08 0.91
CA ASN A 168 37.70 1.19 0.19
C ASN A 168 36.29 1.80 0.17
N LEU A 169 35.26 1.09 0.67
CA LEU A 169 33.92 1.66 0.86
C LEU A 169 33.78 2.33 2.23
N ASN A 170 33.01 3.40 2.27
CA ASN A 170 32.64 4.04 3.52
C ASN A 170 31.80 3.07 4.39
N ALA A 171 31.95 3.17 5.69
CA ALA A 171 31.18 2.37 6.64
C ALA A 171 29.66 2.57 6.42
N PRO A 172 28.88 1.48 6.42
CA PRO A 172 27.42 1.59 6.35
C PRO A 172 26.88 2.28 7.60
N ASN A 173 25.85 3.11 7.45
CA ASN A 173 25.26 3.86 8.57
C ASN A 173 23.73 3.82 8.61
N TYR A 174 23.10 3.25 7.59
CA TYR A 174 21.65 3.06 7.53
C TYR A 174 21.31 1.62 7.16
N VAL A 175 20.23 1.13 7.79
CA VAL A 175 19.56 -0.11 7.40
C VAL A 175 18.09 0.20 7.20
N ASN A 176 17.58 -0.12 6.02
CA ASN A 176 16.16 0.00 5.67
C ASN A 176 15.60 -1.40 5.49
N TYR A 177 14.54 -1.71 6.20
CA TYR A 177 13.81 -2.96 6.05
C TYR A 177 12.40 -2.66 5.57
N TYR A 178 12.05 -3.23 4.43
CA TYR A 178 10.73 -3.13 3.82
C TYR A 178 10.09 -4.50 3.87
N TYR A 179 8.84 -4.58 4.25
CA TYR A 179 8.12 -5.83 4.25
C TYR A 179 6.66 -5.63 3.86
N TYR A 180 6.07 -6.67 3.28
CA TYR A 180 4.64 -6.77 3.06
C TYR A 180 4.04 -7.61 4.18
N ASP A 181 3.09 -7.05 4.90
CA ASP A 181 2.27 -7.79 5.86
C ASP A 181 1.09 -8.42 5.13
N ASP A 182 1.30 -9.61 4.58
CA ASP A 182 0.29 -10.35 3.81
C ASP A 182 -0.66 -11.18 4.72
N SER A 183 -0.59 -10.95 6.03
CA SER A 183 -1.31 -11.75 7.04
C SER A 183 -2.84 -11.63 6.98
N SER A 184 -3.40 -10.76 6.12
CA SER A 184 -4.83 -10.62 5.96
C SER A 184 -5.27 -10.84 4.51
N PHE A 185 -6.12 -11.83 4.27
CA PHE A 185 -6.81 -12.08 3.00
C PHE A 185 -7.56 -10.84 2.45
N PHE A 186 -7.83 -9.85 3.31
CA PHE A 186 -8.31 -8.53 2.98
C PHE A 186 -7.25 -7.48 3.33
N THR A 187 -6.27 -7.32 2.45
CA THR A 187 -5.38 -6.16 2.52
C THR A 187 -6.18 -4.86 2.30
N LEU A 188 -5.74 -3.76 2.86
CA LEU A 188 -6.33 -2.44 2.60
C LEU A 188 -6.30 -2.12 1.10
N GLU A 189 -5.34 -2.67 0.36
CA GLU A 189 -5.26 -2.58 -1.09
C GLU A 189 -6.43 -3.30 -1.77
N SER A 190 -6.69 -4.55 -1.42
CA SER A 190 -7.86 -5.31 -1.92
C SER A 190 -9.18 -4.61 -1.57
N ALA A 191 -9.27 -4.04 -0.37
CA ALA A 191 -10.42 -3.25 0.06
C ALA A 191 -10.59 -1.99 -0.79
N SER A 192 -9.50 -1.30 -1.16
CA SER A 192 -9.54 -0.12 -2.02
C SER A 192 -10.08 -0.43 -3.42
N ILE A 193 -9.70 -1.58 -3.99
CA ILE A 193 -10.17 -2.04 -5.30
C ILE A 193 -11.64 -2.46 -5.24
N LEU A 194 -12.04 -3.22 -4.20
CA LEU A 194 -13.41 -3.69 -4.02
C LEU A 194 -14.39 -2.56 -3.69
N LEU A 195 -13.91 -1.45 -3.13
CA LEU A 195 -14.74 -0.30 -2.80
C LEU A 195 -15.50 0.25 -4.02
N TRP A 196 -14.88 0.22 -5.21
CA TRP A 196 -15.47 0.75 -6.43
C TRP A 196 -16.74 0.01 -6.87
N PRO A 197 -16.71 -1.31 -7.13
CA PRO A 197 -17.93 -2.02 -7.56
C PRO A 197 -18.99 -2.03 -6.47
N VAL A 198 -18.60 -2.18 -5.20
CA VAL A 198 -19.54 -2.17 -4.08
C VAL A 198 -20.22 -0.82 -3.95
N SER A 199 -19.50 0.29 -4.05
CA SER A 199 -20.07 1.64 -3.96
C SER A 199 -21.01 1.97 -5.13
N VAL A 200 -20.69 1.53 -6.35
CA VAL A 200 -21.58 1.69 -7.51
C VAL A 200 -22.91 0.97 -7.27
N ILE A 201 -22.86 -0.29 -6.87
CA ILE A 201 -24.08 -1.07 -6.57
C ILE A 201 -24.88 -0.41 -5.42
N ALA A 202 -24.23 -0.07 -4.32
CA ALA A 202 -24.85 0.56 -3.17
C ALA A 202 -25.46 1.91 -3.52
N GLY A 203 -24.75 2.74 -4.30
CA GLY A 203 -25.23 4.04 -4.76
C GLY A 203 -26.47 3.95 -5.64
N VAL A 204 -26.49 2.99 -6.58
CA VAL A 204 -27.64 2.74 -7.43
C VAL A 204 -28.84 2.29 -6.62
N VAL A 205 -28.68 1.28 -5.75
CA VAL A 205 -29.73 0.77 -4.89
C VAL A 205 -30.28 1.86 -3.98
N TRP A 206 -29.40 2.61 -3.32
CA TRP A 206 -29.80 3.71 -2.43
C TRP A 206 -30.61 4.79 -3.15
N GLY A 207 -30.18 5.20 -4.33
CA GLY A 207 -30.86 6.24 -5.09
C GLY A 207 -32.26 5.81 -5.57
N PHE A 208 -32.45 4.55 -5.97
CA PHE A 208 -33.78 4.03 -6.30
C PHE A 208 -34.65 3.87 -5.03
N ALA A 209 -34.11 3.34 -3.95
CA ALA A 209 -34.83 3.16 -2.69
C ALA A 209 -35.31 4.49 -2.06
N THR A 210 -34.54 5.56 -2.24
CA THR A 210 -34.87 6.91 -1.73
C THR A 210 -35.63 7.80 -2.73
N ASN A 211 -36.13 7.24 -3.84
CA ASN A 211 -36.78 7.98 -4.95
C ASN A 211 -35.91 9.06 -5.59
N ARG A 212 -34.57 8.97 -5.45
CA ARG A 212 -33.62 9.87 -6.10
C ARG A 212 -33.05 9.26 -7.39
N ARG A 213 -33.93 8.85 -8.27
CA ARG A 213 -33.60 8.13 -9.51
C ARG A 213 -32.53 8.84 -10.35
N ALA A 214 -32.55 10.17 -10.41
CA ALA A 214 -31.55 10.94 -11.14
C ALA A 214 -30.12 10.71 -10.60
N PHE A 215 -29.96 10.56 -9.29
CA PHE A 215 -28.68 10.17 -8.67
C PHE A 215 -28.22 8.77 -9.15
N SER A 216 -29.12 7.77 -9.09
CA SER A 216 -28.81 6.42 -9.58
C SER A 216 -28.35 6.40 -11.03
N TYR A 217 -29.03 7.16 -11.90
CA TYR A 217 -28.60 7.28 -13.30
C TYR A 217 -27.21 7.90 -13.45
N GLY A 218 -26.87 8.92 -12.66
CA GLY A 218 -25.54 9.50 -12.62
C GLY A 218 -24.47 8.46 -12.24
N VAL A 219 -24.73 7.71 -11.17
CA VAL A 219 -23.83 6.63 -10.70
C VAL A 219 -23.69 5.51 -11.73
N MET A 220 -24.79 5.11 -12.39
CA MET A 220 -24.76 4.08 -13.43
C MET A 220 -23.92 4.48 -14.65
N ILE A 221 -24.09 5.73 -15.12
CA ILE A 221 -23.29 6.23 -16.26
C ILE A 221 -21.82 6.23 -15.91
N TRP A 222 -21.47 6.76 -14.74
CA TRP A 222 -20.09 6.77 -14.29
C TRP A 222 -19.52 5.35 -14.11
N GLY A 223 -20.26 4.44 -13.46
CA GLY A 223 -19.86 3.04 -13.29
C GLY A 223 -19.63 2.33 -14.62
N SER A 224 -20.46 2.60 -15.64
CA SER A 224 -20.28 2.06 -16.98
C SER A 224 -19.01 2.57 -17.66
N VAL A 225 -18.65 3.85 -17.50
CA VAL A 225 -17.41 4.41 -18.04
C VAL A 225 -16.19 3.75 -17.38
N VAL A 226 -16.21 3.58 -16.06
CA VAL A 226 -15.12 2.91 -15.33
C VAL A 226 -14.95 1.47 -15.82
N LEU A 227 -16.01 0.69 -15.90
CA LEU A 227 -15.97 -0.67 -16.41
C LEU A 227 -15.41 -0.76 -17.83
N PHE A 228 -15.82 0.17 -18.71
CA PHE A 228 -15.31 0.20 -20.08
C PHE A 228 -13.81 0.51 -20.13
N VAL A 229 -13.35 1.50 -19.38
CA VAL A 229 -11.93 1.87 -19.31
C VAL A 229 -11.09 0.74 -18.72
N THR A 230 -11.56 0.09 -17.65
CA THR A 230 -10.88 -1.06 -17.05
C THR A 230 -10.77 -2.22 -18.01
N ALA A 231 -11.86 -2.55 -18.72
CA ALA A 231 -11.86 -3.61 -19.74
C ALA A 231 -10.90 -3.30 -20.89
N LEU A 232 -10.80 -2.03 -21.31
CA LEU A 232 -9.87 -1.60 -22.33
C LEU A 232 -8.41 -1.76 -21.88
N ILE A 233 -8.09 -1.35 -20.66
CA ILE A 233 -6.74 -1.50 -20.07
C ILE A 233 -6.35 -2.98 -19.99
N LEU A 234 -7.25 -3.83 -19.48
CA LEU A 234 -7.00 -5.28 -19.42
C LEU A 234 -6.80 -5.90 -20.80
N ALA A 235 -7.57 -5.49 -21.79
CA ALA A 235 -7.41 -5.96 -23.16
C ALA A 235 -6.05 -5.56 -23.75
N ILE A 236 -5.56 -4.35 -23.47
CA ILE A 236 -4.24 -3.89 -23.89
C ILE A 236 -3.14 -4.71 -23.19
N MET A 237 -3.26 -4.97 -21.88
CA MET A 237 -2.28 -5.77 -21.11
C MET A 237 -2.19 -7.22 -21.58
N ILE A 238 -3.27 -7.79 -22.10
CA ILE A 238 -3.28 -9.18 -22.63
C ILE A 238 -2.68 -9.24 -24.05
N LEU A 239 -2.72 -8.14 -24.79
CA LEU A 239 -2.25 -8.08 -26.19
C LEU A 239 -0.78 -7.65 -26.33
N LEU A 240 -0.19 -7.11 -25.29
CA LEU A 240 1.23 -6.75 -25.17
C LEU A 240 2.03 -7.85 -24.47
#